data_c93ae410bf8b8ac8a4e70d892c943ec3
#
_entry.id   c93ae410bf8b8ac8a4e70d892c943ec3
#
_cell.length_a   1.000
_cell.length_b   1.000
_cell.length_c   1.000
_cell.angle_alpha   90.00
_cell.angle_beta   90.00
_cell.angle_gamma   90.00
#
_symmetry.space_group_name_H-M   'P 1'
#
loop_
_entity.id
_entity.type
_entity.pdbx_description
1 polymer ?
#
loop_
_entity_poly.entity_id
_entity_poly.type
_entity_poly.pdbx_seq_one_letter_code
_entity_poly.pdbx_strand_id
1 'polypeptide(L)'
;ITAEQQNSRLEGPKPPKGKIVLQAPPELEPSDGVNTLLTSLVPLLGTASAMVMMLMTNSGLTGMLTGGMFMVSSLGFVAVNGFRQRSQRMANLAAARREYLTYLAGIRKTVRTAGRKQRNAALWNAPSPSSLTAIAQEPERCWERVPADDDFMILRCGRHSVPSCLPLESPELPPLAQLDPVSASAAHRFMLAHKTLHNMPYGIDLRKYK
;
A
#
# COMPACT_ATOMS: atom_id res chain seq x y z
N ILE A 1 42.03 -37.97 12.48
CA ILE A 1 40.99 -37.36 11.62
C ILE A 1 41.76 -36.73 10.48
N THR A 2 41.79 -37.44 9.36
CA THR A 2 42.53 -37.06 8.16
C THR A 2 41.86 -35.83 7.53
N ALA A 3 42.62 -34.85 7.12
CA ALA A 3 42.19 -33.56 6.56
C ALA A 3 41.37 -33.66 5.23
N GLU A 4 41.10 -34.87 4.77
CA GLU A 4 40.45 -35.15 3.48
C GLU A 4 38.95 -35.24 3.50
N GLN A 5 38.28 -35.18 4.67
CA GLN A 5 36.81 -35.20 4.80
C GLN A 5 36.22 -33.84 5.13
N GLN A 6 36.76 -32.78 4.56
CA GLN A 6 36.15 -31.48 4.63
C GLN A 6 34.98 -31.46 3.62
N ASN A 7 33.80 -31.92 4.05
CA ASN A 7 32.61 -31.82 3.25
C ASN A 7 32.41 -30.36 2.83
N SER A 8 32.30 -30.14 1.54
CA SER A 8 31.96 -28.81 1.03
C SER A 8 30.65 -28.37 1.69
N ARG A 9 30.65 -27.20 2.33
CA ARG A 9 29.50 -26.65 3.01
C ARG A 9 28.28 -26.63 2.08
N LEU A 10 27.17 -27.17 2.55
CA LEU A 10 25.90 -27.12 1.81
C LEU A 10 25.41 -25.69 1.70
N GLU A 11 25.13 -25.25 0.48
CA GLU A 11 24.64 -23.91 0.23
C GLU A 11 23.22 -23.75 0.78
N GLY A 12 23.06 -22.94 1.81
CA GLY A 12 21.76 -22.67 2.44
C GLY A 12 20.87 -21.75 1.59
N PRO A 13 19.58 -21.69 1.90
CA PRO A 13 18.65 -20.79 1.22
C PRO A 13 19.07 -19.33 1.41
N LYS A 14 19.11 -18.56 0.30
CA LYS A 14 19.47 -17.14 0.33
C LYS A 14 18.21 -16.28 0.47
N PRO A 15 18.25 -15.23 1.31
CA PRO A 15 17.14 -14.28 1.39
C PRO A 15 17.06 -13.48 0.08
N PRO A 16 15.86 -13.12 -0.38
CA PRO A 16 15.70 -12.27 -1.56
C PRO A 16 16.32 -10.89 -1.29
N LYS A 17 16.92 -10.32 -2.32
CA LYS A 17 17.51 -8.97 -2.29
C LYS A 17 16.66 -8.03 -3.12
N GLY A 18 16.58 -6.76 -2.74
CA GLY A 18 15.88 -5.74 -3.47
C GLY A 18 15.13 -4.77 -2.57
N LYS A 19 14.28 -3.95 -3.18
CA LYS A 19 13.38 -3.02 -2.52
C LYS A 19 12.04 -3.02 -3.24
N ILE A 20 10.98 -2.68 -2.56
CA ILE A 20 9.65 -2.53 -3.12
C ILE A 20 9.24 -1.08 -2.93
N VAL A 21 9.06 -0.37 -4.05
CA VAL A 21 8.48 0.98 -4.03
C VAL A 21 6.96 0.82 -4.12
N LEU A 22 6.24 1.36 -3.15
CA LEU A 22 4.78 1.35 -3.15
C LEU A 22 4.24 2.36 -4.16
N GLN A 23 3.07 2.08 -4.72
CA GLN A 23 2.32 3.07 -5.50
C GLN A 23 1.75 4.15 -4.57
N ALA A 24 1.61 5.36 -5.09
CA ALA A 24 0.97 6.44 -4.36
C ALA A 24 -0.51 6.11 -4.07
N PRO A 25 -1.02 6.47 -2.88
CA PRO A 25 -2.45 6.40 -2.60
C PRO A 25 -3.25 7.25 -3.59
N PRO A 26 -4.52 6.92 -3.85
CA PRO A 26 -5.36 7.72 -4.73
C PRO A 26 -5.52 9.15 -4.21
N GLU A 27 -5.52 10.08 -5.15
CA GLU A 27 -5.73 11.49 -4.86
C GLU A 27 -7.22 11.81 -4.78
N LEU A 28 -7.55 12.78 -3.94
CA LEU A 28 -8.87 13.39 -3.90
C LEU A 28 -9.00 14.31 -5.11
N GLU A 29 -10.03 14.13 -5.90
CA GLU A 29 -10.35 15.11 -6.93
C GLU A 29 -10.48 16.50 -6.29
N PRO A 30 -9.77 17.52 -6.80
CA PRO A 30 -9.89 18.86 -6.26
C PRO A 30 -11.36 19.28 -6.31
N SER A 31 -11.83 19.83 -5.21
CA SER A 31 -13.18 20.37 -5.15
C SER A 31 -13.20 21.69 -5.93
N ASP A 32 -13.36 21.62 -7.24
CA ASP A 32 -13.58 22.79 -8.10
C ASP A 32 -14.96 23.41 -7.80
N GLY A 33 -15.16 23.80 -6.55
CA GLY A 33 -16.44 24.35 -6.10
C GLY A 33 -16.87 25.54 -6.93
N VAL A 34 -15.95 26.41 -7.30
CA VAL A 34 -16.23 27.61 -8.10
C VAL A 34 -16.50 27.26 -9.56
N ASN A 35 -15.68 26.40 -10.17
CA ASN A 35 -15.89 25.97 -11.57
C ASN A 35 -17.18 25.15 -11.73
N THR A 36 -17.49 24.33 -10.76
CA THR A 36 -18.75 23.56 -10.76
C THR A 36 -19.96 24.48 -10.62
N LEU A 37 -19.89 25.51 -9.79
CA LEU A 37 -20.92 26.54 -9.67
C LEU A 37 -21.07 27.34 -10.96
N LEU A 38 -19.95 27.79 -11.56
CA LEU A 38 -19.95 28.51 -12.84
C LEU A 38 -20.57 27.67 -13.97
N THR A 39 -20.18 26.41 -14.08
CA THR A 39 -20.73 25.51 -15.12
C THR A 39 -22.23 25.22 -14.89
N SER A 40 -22.68 25.21 -13.64
CA SER A 40 -24.09 25.06 -13.29
C SER A 40 -24.92 26.33 -13.52
N LEU A 41 -24.26 27.50 -13.49
CA LEU A 41 -24.92 28.79 -13.73
C LEU A 41 -25.15 29.06 -15.22
N VAL A 42 -24.37 28.53 -16.13
CA VAL A 42 -24.52 28.74 -17.59
C VAL A 42 -25.93 28.35 -18.10
N PRO A 43 -26.49 27.18 -17.78
CA PRO A 43 -27.86 26.85 -18.16
C PRO A 43 -28.90 27.77 -17.53
N LEU A 44 -28.67 28.27 -16.31
CA LEU A 44 -29.57 29.19 -15.62
C LEU A 44 -29.61 30.57 -16.28
N LEU A 45 -28.47 31.06 -16.75
CA LEU A 45 -28.41 32.31 -17.51
C LEU A 45 -29.18 32.20 -18.85
N GLY A 46 -29.03 31.09 -19.53
CA GLY A 46 -29.79 30.81 -20.77
C GLY A 46 -31.32 30.76 -20.54
N THR A 47 -31.75 30.12 -19.46
CA THR A 47 -33.19 30.05 -19.10
C THR A 47 -33.72 31.40 -18.61
N ALA A 48 -32.92 32.17 -17.87
CA ALA A 48 -33.31 33.52 -17.44
C ALA A 48 -33.50 34.49 -18.61
N SER A 49 -32.65 34.43 -19.63
CA SER A 49 -32.76 35.27 -20.84
C SER A 49 -34.00 34.88 -21.66
N ALA A 50 -34.31 33.57 -21.80
CA ALA A 50 -35.50 33.10 -22.47
C ALA A 50 -36.78 33.50 -21.72
N MET A 51 -36.77 33.52 -20.40
CA MET A 51 -37.85 33.96 -19.55
C MET A 51 -38.14 35.47 -19.69
N VAL A 52 -37.11 36.28 -19.71
CA VAL A 52 -37.27 37.76 -19.94
C VAL A 52 -37.84 38.04 -21.32
N MET A 53 -37.36 37.33 -22.36
CA MET A 53 -37.90 37.48 -23.72
C MET A 53 -39.34 37.05 -23.82
N MET A 54 -39.77 36.00 -23.11
CA MET A 54 -41.12 35.45 -23.08
C MET A 54 -42.11 36.38 -22.31
N LEU A 55 -41.63 37.01 -21.22
CA LEU A 55 -42.38 38.04 -20.48
C LEU A 55 -42.60 39.28 -21.30
N MET A 56 -41.66 39.65 -22.16
CA MET A 56 -41.80 40.81 -23.06
C MET A 56 -42.73 40.57 -24.24
N THR A 57 -42.82 39.31 -24.69
CA THR A 57 -43.66 38.95 -25.86
C THR A 57 -45.08 38.52 -25.48
N ASN A 58 -45.32 38.04 -24.27
CA ASN A 58 -46.58 37.44 -23.86
C ASN A 58 -46.96 37.88 -22.42
N SER A 59 -47.64 38.99 -22.28
CA SER A 59 -48.03 39.61 -20.98
C SER A 59 -49.27 38.99 -20.35
N GLY A 60 -49.65 37.74 -20.68
CA GLY A 60 -50.82 37.02 -20.19
C GLY A 60 -50.53 35.93 -19.15
N LEU A 61 -51.60 35.40 -18.52
CA LEU A 61 -51.53 34.32 -17.54
C LEU A 61 -50.75 33.07 -18.05
N THR A 62 -50.83 32.81 -19.36
CA THR A 62 -50.10 31.74 -20.05
C THR A 62 -48.57 31.94 -20.03
N GLY A 63 -48.08 33.18 -20.17
CA GLY A 63 -46.64 33.48 -20.07
C GLY A 63 -46.08 33.26 -18.65
N MET A 64 -46.89 33.54 -17.63
CA MET A 64 -46.52 33.36 -16.23
C MET A 64 -46.44 31.86 -15.84
N LEU A 65 -47.38 31.04 -16.34
CA LEU A 65 -47.41 29.59 -16.13
C LEU A 65 -46.24 28.89 -16.84
N THR A 66 -46.00 29.23 -18.10
CA THR A 66 -44.87 28.62 -18.87
C THR A 66 -43.52 29.05 -18.33
N GLY A 67 -43.35 30.31 -17.95
CA GLY A 67 -42.13 30.79 -17.29
C GLY A 67 -41.86 30.10 -15.95
N GLY A 68 -42.87 29.88 -15.14
CA GLY A 68 -42.80 29.12 -13.89
C GLY A 68 -42.38 27.66 -14.09
N MET A 69 -42.95 26.99 -15.10
CA MET A 69 -42.55 25.62 -15.45
C MET A 69 -41.09 25.53 -15.90
N PHE A 70 -40.60 26.48 -16.70
CA PHE A 70 -39.18 26.53 -17.10
C PHE A 70 -38.26 26.74 -15.91
N MET A 71 -38.65 27.58 -14.96
CA MET A 71 -37.86 27.82 -13.75
C MET A 71 -37.75 26.58 -12.88
N VAL A 72 -38.87 25.86 -12.65
CA VAL A 72 -38.89 24.62 -11.89
C VAL A 72 -38.06 23.53 -12.59
N SER A 73 -38.20 23.39 -13.92
CA SER A 73 -37.43 22.44 -14.70
C SER A 73 -35.91 22.69 -14.66
N SER A 74 -35.49 23.96 -14.76
CA SER A 74 -34.10 24.34 -14.74
C SER A 74 -33.46 24.11 -13.35
N LEU A 75 -34.16 24.45 -12.27
CA LEU A 75 -33.72 24.18 -10.90
C LEU A 75 -33.67 22.67 -10.65
N GLY A 76 -34.65 21.91 -11.11
CA GLY A 76 -34.65 20.45 -11.03
C GLY A 76 -33.46 19.82 -11.77
N PHE A 77 -33.14 20.32 -12.95
CA PHE A 77 -32.00 19.84 -13.74
C PHE A 77 -30.67 20.10 -13.03
N VAL A 78 -30.45 21.30 -12.49
CA VAL A 78 -29.25 21.66 -11.74
C VAL A 78 -29.11 20.79 -10.48
N ALA A 79 -30.21 20.60 -9.74
CA ALA A 79 -30.21 19.75 -8.55
C ALA A 79 -29.85 18.29 -8.85
N VAL A 80 -30.50 17.72 -9.90
CA VAL A 80 -30.25 16.33 -10.32
C VAL A 80 -28.82 16.15 -10.82
N ASN A 81 -28.30 17.06 -11.62
CA ASN A 81 -26.92 17.00 -12.12
C ASN A 81 -25.91 17.16 -10.99
N GLY A 82 -26.12 18.08 -10.06
CA GLY A 82 -25.26 18.23 -8.89
C GLY A 82 -25.25 16.97 -8.01
N PHE A 83 -26.42 16.36 -7.81
CA PHE A 83 -26.52 15.11 -7.05
C PHE A 83 -25.84 13.93 -7.77
N ARG A 84 -26.04 13.78 -9.08
CA ARG A 84 -25.39 12.75 -9.90
C ARG A 84 -23.87 12.90 -9.88
N GLN A 85 -23.37 14.12 -10.06
CA GLN A 85 -21.93 14.39 -10.07
C GLN A 85 -21.29 14.08 -8.72
N ARG A 86 -21.95 14.46 -7.62
CA ARG A 86 -21.50 14.11 -6.27
C ARG A 86 -21.50 12.60 -6.03
N SER A 87 -22.55 11.90 -6.45
CA SER A 87 -22.64 10.45 -6.34
C SER A 87 -21.57 9.74 -7.15
N GLN A 88 -21.28 10.19 -8.37
CA GLN A 88 -20.22 9.65 -9.21
C GLN A 88 -18.83 9.85 -8.60
N ARG A 89 -18.52 11.04 -8.07
CA ARG A 89 -17.25 11.30 -7.38
C ARG A 89 -17.04 10.36 -6.18
N MET A 90 -18.08 10.16 -5.37
CA MET A 90 -18.03 9.24 -4.25
C MET A 90 -17.85 7.78 -4.69
N ALA A 91 -18.50 7.38 -5.76
CA ALA A 91 -18.34 6.04 -6.33
C ALA A 91 -16.93 5.82 -6.90
N ASN A 92 -16.41 6.79 -7.63
CA ASN A 92 -15.04 6.74 -8.18
C ASN A 92 -13.99 6.65 -7.06
N LEU A 93 -14.13 7.45 -6.01
CA LEU A 93 -13.23 7.40 -4.85
C LEU A 93 -13.33 6.04 -4.14
N ALA A 94 -14.54 5.50 -3.97
CA ALA A 94 -14.73 4.19 -3.37
C ALA A 94 -14.11 3.07 -4.22
N ALA A 95 -14.19 3.17 -5.55
CA ALA A 95 -13.56 2.24 -6.47
C ALA A 95 -12.03 2.32 -6.38
N ALA A 96 -11.45 3.52 -6.42
CA ALA A 96 -10.01 3.76 -6.30
C ALA A 96 -9.46 3.26 -4.95
N ARG A 97 -10.18 3.47 -3.84
CA ARG A 97 -9.83 2.90 -2.53
C ARG A 97 -9.78 1.38 -2.55
N ARG A 98 -10.80 0.75 -3.15
CA ARG A 98 -10.89 -0.71 -3.24
C ARG A 98 -9.74 -1.28 -4.06
N GLU A 99 -9.45 -0.67 -5.18
CA GLU A 99 -8.33 -1.04 -6.05
C GLU A 99 -7.00 -0.94 -5.31
N TYR A 100 -6.75 0.19 -4.64
CA TYR A 100 -5.53 0.41 -3.86
C TYR A 100 -5.36 -0.59 -2.70
N LEU A 101 -6.43 -0.90 -1.98
CA LEU A 101 -6.38 -1.90 -0.90
C LEU A 101 -6.14 -3.31 -1.46
N THR A 102 -6.67 -3.63 -2.63
CA THR A 102 -6.38 -4.90 -3.34
C THR A 102 -4.93 -4.97 -3.77
N TYR A 103 -4.37 -3.86 -4.27
CA TYR A 103 -2.95 -3.75 -4.58
C TYR A 103 -2.09 -4.02 -3.33
N LEU A 104 -2.38 -3.37 -2.19
CA LEU A 104 -1.67 -3.62 -0.92
C LEU A 104 -1.78 -5.07 -0.46
N ALA A 105 -2.93 -5.72 -0.69
CA ALA A 105 -3.10 -7.14 -0.38
C ALA A 105 -2.20 -8.04 -1.25
N GLY A 106 -2.01 -7.70 -2.51
CA GLY A 106 -1.06 -8.35 -3.41
C GLY A 106 0.39 -8.20 -2.93
N ILE A 107 0.82 -6.99 -2.62
CA ILE A 107 2.16 -6.70 -2.08
C ILE A 107 2.38 -7.44 -0.75
N ARG A 108 1.37 -7.52 0.11
CA ARG A 108 1.44 -8.28 1.37
C ARG A 108 1.84 -9.74 1.15
N LYS A 109 1.32 -10.38 0.11
CA LYS A 109 1.68 -11.77 -0.23
C LYS A 109 3.17 -11.88 -0.58
N THR A 110 3.67 -10.96 -1.37
CA THR A 110 5.09 -10.90 -1.77
C THR A 110 6.01 -10.68 -0.56
N VAL A 111 5.70 -9.69 0.28
CA VAL A 111 6.48 -9.37 1.49
C VAL A 111 6.48 -10.53 2.48
N ARG A 112 5.34 -11.18 2.70
CA ARG A 112 5.24 -12.36 3.56
C ARG A 112 6.05 -13.55 3.02
N THR A 113 6.07 -13.73 1.71
CA THR A 113 6.88 -14.79 1.07
C THR A 113 8.36 -14.49 1.23
N ALA A 114 8.78 -13.26 1.02
CA ALA A 114 10.15 -12.81 1.24
C ALA A 114 10.58 -12.96 2.71
N GLY A 115 9.73 -12.55 3.65
CA GLY A 115 9.98 -12.72 5.08
C GLY A 115 10.10 -14.20 5.50
N ARG A 116 9.32 -15.10 4.89
CA ARG A 116 9.50 -16.55 5.09
C ARG A 116 10.84 -17.04 4.57
N LYS A 117 11.25 -16.61 3.37
CA LYS A 117 12.56 -16.97 2.81
C LYS A 117 13.70 -16.43 3.67
N GLN A 118 13.61 -15.19 4.15
CA GLN A 118 14.60 -14.60 5.06
C GLN A 118 14.69 -15.39 6.38
N ARG A 119 13.53 -15.78 6.95
CA ARG A 119 13.48 -16.59 8.16
C ARG A 119 14.11 -17.97 7.96
N ASN A 120 13.78 -18.63 6.85
CA ASN A 120 14.34 -19.93 6.52
C ASN A 120 15.87 -19.86 6.35
N ALA A 121 16.38 -18.82 5.69
CA ALA A 121 17.81 -18.58 5.56
C ALA A 121 18.48 -18.38 6.94
N ALA A 122 17.85 -17.59 7.81
CA ALA A 122 18.38 -17.34 9.15
C ALA A 122 18.32 -18.60 10.04
N LEU A 123 17.25 -19.40 9.92
CA LEU A 123 17.14 -20.67 10.67
C LEU A 123 18.08 -21.75 10.13
N TRP A 124 18.41 -21.72 8.85
CA TRP A 124 19.42 -22.60 8.29
C TRP A 124 20.78 -22.33 8.90
N ASN A 125 21.18 -21.06 9.00
CA ASN A 125 22.44 -20.65 9.58
C ASN A 125 22.46 -20.74 11.12
N ALA A 126 21.34 -20.52 11.79
CA ALA A 126 21.22 -20.58 13.24
C ALA A 126 20.00 -21.44 13.62
N PRO A 127 20.11 -22.77 13.53
CA PRO A 127 19.02 -23.70 13.74
C PRO A 127 18.44 -23.63 15.16
N SER A 128 17.22 -24.13 15.34
CA SER A 128 16.60 -24.19 16.66
C SER A 128 17.30 -25.28 17.52
N PRO A 129 17.32 -25.15 18.85
CA PRO A 129 17.87 -26.18 19.71
C PRO A 129 17.24 -27.56 19.48
N SER A 130 15.93 -27.59 19.17
CA SER A 130 15.21 -28.83 18.88
C SER A 130 15.63 -29.52 17.58
N SER A 131 16.24 -28.82 16.63
CA SER A 131 16.71 -29.39 15.37
C SER A 131 18.20 -29.78 15.40
N LEU A 132 18.94 -29.43 16.46
CA LEU A 132 20.36 -29.71 16.55
C LEU A 132 20.68 -31.22 16.59
N THR A 133 19.84 -32.01 17.26
CA THR A 133 20.00 -33.48 17.29
C THR A 133 19.93 -34.08 15.90
N ALA A 134 18.94 -33.66 15.09
CA ALA A 134 18.81 -34.14 13.72
C ALA A 134 20.02 -33.71 12.86
N ILE A 135 20.47 -32.46 13.00
CA ILE A 135 21.63 -31.94 12.27
C ILE A 135 22.91 -32.69 12.65
N ALA A 136 23.08 -33.04 13.94
CA ALA A 136 24.25 -33.80 14.39
C ALA A 136 24.27 -35.24 13.84
N GLN A 137 23.12 -35.78 13.47
CA GLN A 137 23.00 -37.10 12.83
C GLN A 137 23.21 -37.05 11.31
N GLU A 138 23.15 -35.88 10.69
CA GLU A 138 23.42 -35.68 9.27
C GLU A 138 24.92 -35.50 9.03
N PRO A 139 25.62 -36.49 8.41
CA PRO A 139 27.07 -36.40 8.23
C PRO A 139 27.49 -35.24 7.37
N GLU A 140 26.63 -34.78 6.46
CA GLU A 140 26.90 -33.66 5.54
C GLU A 140 26.90 -32.29 6.23
N ARG A 141 26.16 -32.13 7.33
CA ARG A 141 26.03 -30.89 8.08
C ARG A 141 26.86 -30.85 9.36
N CYS A 142 27.25 -32.01 9.84
CA CYS A 142 28.12 -32.13 10.98
C CYS A 142 29.53 -31.64 10.58
N TRP A 143 30.06 -30.68 11.31
CA TRP A 143 31.39 -30.07 11.05
C TRP A 143 31.49 -29.26 9.74
N GLU A 144 30.36 -28.80 9.18
CA GLU A 144 30.32 -28.01 7.94
C GLU A 144 31.03 -26.63 8.06
N ARG A 145 31.20 -26.09 9.29
CA ARG A 145 31.75 -24.76 9.53
C ARG A 145 33.22 -24.83 9.84
N VAL A 146 33.98 -23.99 9.17
CA VAL A 146 35.40 -23.86 9.37
C VAL A 146 35.75 -22.48 9.93
N PRO A 147 36.96 -22.32 10.58
CA PRO A 147 37.37 -21.02 11.16
C PRO A 147 37.39 -19.84 10.19
N ALA A 148 37.47 -20.10 8.88
CA ALA A 148 37.41 -19.07 7.84
C ALA A 148 36.01 -18.56 7.54
N ASP A 149 34.98 -19.26 7.98
CA ASP A 149 33.60 -18.86 7.75
C ASP A 149 33.17 -17.68 8.62
N ASP A 150 32.41 -16.75 8.07
CA ASP A 150 31.90 -15.57 8.79
C ASP A 150 31.02 -15.93 9.99
N ASP A 151 30.33 -17.07 9.91
CA ASP A 151 29.41 -17.57 10.93
C ASP A 151 30.03 -18.64 11.86
N PHE A 152 31.35 -18.87 11.77
CA PHE A 152 32.07 -19.72 12.70
C PHE A 152 32.07 -19.11 14.10
N MET A 153 31.81 -19.91 15.12
CA MET A 153 31.74 -19.48 16.54
C MET A 153 30.57 -18.52 16.83
N ILE A 154 29.58 -18.40 15.95
CA ILE A 154 28.34 -17.70 16.28
C ILE A 154 27.39 -18.64 17.01
N LEU A 155 27.21 -18.37 18.30
CA LEU A 155 26.30 -19.14 19.17
C LEU A 155 24.92 -18.48 19.20
N ARG A 156 23.88 -19.24 18.84
CA ARG A 156 22.51 -18.78 19.01
C ARG A 156 22.11 -18.78 20.47
N CYS A 157 21.71 -17.59 20.98
CA CYS A 157 21.33 -17.40 22.39
C CYS A 157 19.92 -16.83 22.57
N GLY A 158 19.24 -16.48 21.49
CA GLY A 158 17.90 -15.88 21.65
C GLY A 158 17.17 -15.63 20.36
N ARG A 159 16.20 -14.73 20.44
CA ARG A 159 15.42 -14.22 19.32
C ARG A 159 15.36 -12.70 19.37
N HIS A 160 15.36 -12.06 18.21
CA HIS A 160 15.28 -10.61 18.09
C HIS A 160 14.47 -10.20 16.87
N SER A 161 14.31 -8.91 16.68
CA SER A 161 13.68 -8.34 15.50
C SER A 161 14.73 -7.79 14.55
N VAL A 162 14.63 -8.14 13.27
CA VAL A 162 15.55 -7.67 12.21
C VAL A 162 14.76 -6.89 11.16
N PRO A 163 15.41 -5.98 10.44
CA PRO A 163 14.81 -5.35 9.27
C PRO A 163 14.38 -6.38 8.22
N SER A 164 13.33 -6.10 7.49
CA SER A 164 12.93 -6.90 6.34
C SER A 164 14.02 -6.85 5.26
N CYS A 165 14.30 -7.98 4.62
CA CYS A 165 15.20 -8.06 3.47
C CYS A 165 14.67 -7.35 2.21
N LEU A 166 13.36 -7.06 2.16
CA LEU A 166 12.73 -6.24 1.15
C LEU A 166 12.13 -5.00 1.82
N PRO A 167 12.92 -3.92 2.00
CA PRO A 167 12.40 -2.66 2.54
C PRO A 167 11.33 -2.10 1.63
N LEU A 168 10.27 -1.59 2.26
CA LEU A 168 9.18 -0.88 1.59
C LEU A 168 9.52 0.61 1.57
N GLU A 169 9.63 1.16 0.37
CA GLU A 169 9.87 2.60 0.18
C GLU A 169 8.55 3.30 -0.15
N SER A 170 8.39 4.48 0.43
CA SER A 170 7.28 5.38 0.06
C SER A 170 7.53 5.95 -1.32
N PRO A 171 6.52 6.05 -2.18
CA PRO A 171 6.63 6.81 -3.42
C PRO A 171 6.80 8.31 -3.12
N GLU A 172 7.15 9.08 -4.13
CA GLU A 172 6.99 10.53 -4.08
C GLU A 172 5.51 10.84 -3.91
N LEU A 173 5.17 11.48 -2.80
CA LEU A 173 3.78 11.77 -2.45
C LEU A 173 3.46 13.23 -2.82
N PRO A 174 2.30 13.49 -3.43
CA PRO A 174 1.76 14.84 -3.53
C PRO A 174 1.45 15.39 -2.12
N PRO A 175 1.12 16.68 -1.99
CA PRO A 175 0.76 17.26 -0.71
C PRO A 175 -0.31 16.44 0.02
N LEU A 176 -0.14 16.20 1.31
CA LEU A 176 -1.03 15.36 2.13
C LEU A 176 -2.51 15.73 2.04
N ALA A 177 -2.79 17.04 1.82
CA ALA A 177 -4.16 17.54 1.66
C ALA A 177 -4.88 17.00 0.42
N GLN A 178 -4.16 16.53 -0.57
CA GLN A 178 -4.71 15.98 -1.83
C GLN A 178 -4.86 14.46 -1.81
N LEU A 179 -4.33 13.79 -0.80
CA LEU A 179 -4.41 12.33 -0.68
C LEU A 179 -5.68 11.88 0.03
N ASP A 180 -6.23 10.74 -0.40
CA ASP A 180 -7.28 10.07 0.36
C ASP A 180 -6.74 9.60 1.73
N PRO A 181 -7.26 10.12 2.85
CA PRO A 181 -6.72 9.85 4.18
C PRO A 181 -6.83 8.38 4.59
N VAL A 182 -7.84 7.67 4.07
CA VAL A 182 -8.03 6.24 4.37
C VAL A 182 -6.95 5.40 3.71
N SER A 183 -6.71 5.62 2.43
CA SER A 183 -5.68 4.89 1.67
C SER A 183 -4.27 5.25 2.13
N ALA A 184 -4.01 6.54 2.42
CA ALA A 184 -2.72 7.00 2.94
C ALA A 184 -2.40 6.39 4.31
N SER A 185 -3.38 6.37 5.23
CA SER A 185 -3.19 5.74 6.55
C SER A 185 -3.00 4.22 6.44
N ALA A 186 -3.70 3.56 5.51
CA ALA A 186 -3.52 2.14 5.26
C ALA A 186 -2.11 1.82 4.73
N ALA A 187 -1.59 2.62 3.79
CA ALA A 187 -0.23 2.49 3.27
C ALA A 187 0.82 2.68 4.38
N HIS A 188 0.67 3.72 5.19
CA HIS A 188 1.58 3.99 6.29
C HIS A 188 1.60 2.85 7.32
N ARG A 189 0.42 2.37 7.75
CA ARG A 189 0.32 1.22 8.66
C ARG A 189 0.91 -0.05 8.05
N PHE A 190 0.70 -0.24 6.75
CA PHE A 190 1.26 -1.37 6.03
C PHE A 190 2.80 -1.34 6.04
N MET A 191 3.42 -0.19 5.75
CA MET A 191 4.87 -0.02 5.80
C MET A 191 5.42 -0.29 7.20
N LEU A 192 4.82 0.28 8.25
CA LEU A 192 5.24 0.06 9.63
C LEU A 192 5.16 -1.41 10.04
N ALA A 193 4.07 -2.09 9.69
CA ALA A 193 3.84 -3.49 10.06
C ALA A 193 4.82 -4.47 9.38
N HIS A 194 5.41 -4.08 8.25
CA HIS A 194 6.30 -4.94 7.49
C HIS A 194 7.77 -4.45 7.48
N LYS A 195 8.07 -3.40 8.25
CA LYS A 195 9.43 -2.86 8.39
C LYS A 195 10.38 -3.86 9.04
N THR A 196 9.89 -4.62 10.02
CA THR A 196 10.68 -5.54 10.82
C THR A 196 10.09 -6.94 10.84
N LEU A 197 10.95 -7.95 10.84
CA LEU A 197 10.58 -9.35 11.12
C LEU A 197 10.91 -9.67 12.57
N HIS A 198 9.90 -10.17 13.28
CA HIS A 198 10.04 -10.61 14.66
C HIS A 198 10.41 -12.09 14.76
N ASN A 199 10.91 -12.50 15.92
CA ASN A 199 11.27 -13.88 16.21
C ASN A 199 12.35 -14.47 15.30
N MET A 200 13.32 -13.64 14.89
CA MET A 200 14.50 -14.08 14.17
C MET A 200 15.55 -14.58 15.14
N PRO A 201 16.37 -15.59 14.76
CA PRO A 201 17.42 -16.08 15.62
C PRO A 201 18.44 -14.96 15.92
N TYR A 202 18.86 -14.86 17.17
CA TYR A 202 19.92 -13.97 17.62
C TYR A 202 21.14 -14.79 18.01
N GLY A 203 22.28 -14.44 17.43
CA GLY A 203 23.56 -15.08 17.67
C GLY A 203 24.57 -14.11 18.24
N ILE A 204 25.40 -14.61 19.14
CA ILE A 204 26.58 -13.90 19.68
C ILE A 204 27.83 -14.49 19.04
N ASP A 205 28.66 -13.65 18.47
CA ASP A 205 29.96 -14.01 17.93
C ASP A 205 30.99 -14.13 19.07
N LEU A 206 31.31 -15.35 19.44
CA LEU A 206 32.25 -15.62 20.54
C LEU A 206 33.68 -15.14 20.26
N ARG A 207 34.05 -14.91 19.01
CA ARG A 207 35.37 -14.37 18.64
C ARG A 207 35.59 -12.93 19.13
N LYS A 208 34.49 -12.20 19.39
CA LYS A 208 34.53 -10.80 19.87
C LYS A 208 34.75 -10.68 21.39
N TYR A 209 34.58 -11.78 22.09
CA TYR A 209 34.77 -11.82 23.55
C TYR A 209 36.11 -12.52 23.84
N LYS A 210 37.11 -11.74 24.26
CA LYS A 210 38.39 -12.22 24.77
C LYS A 210 38.30 -12.40 26.26
#